data_b062eceb3540ecdeb3c9176a1fd0cff8
#
_entry.id   b062eceb3540ecdeb3c9176a1fd0cff8
#
_cell.length_a   1.000
_cell.length_b   1.000
_cell.length_c   1.000
_cell.angle_alpha   90.00
_cell.angle_beta   90.00
_cell.angle_gamma   90.00
#
_symmetry.space_group_name_H-M   'P 1'
#
loop_
_entity.id
_entity.type
_entity.pdbx_description
1 polymer ?
#
loop_
_entity_poly.entity_id
_entity_poly.type
_entity_poly.pdbx_seq_one_letter_code
_entity_poly.pdbx_strand_id
1 'polypeptide(L)'
;MKRVVVTGIGMINALGLDKESSFKAICEGKTGVKEITSFDVSDFPVKIAAEITDFDPNSILDGKEVKKVDRFIQLGIQASNEAMVDANFKEFEAHKFGVSSAAGIG
;
A
#
# COMPACT_ATOMS: atom_id res chain seq x y z
N MET A 1 1.35 11.80 31.92
CA MET A 1 1.53 11.83 30.44
C MET A 1 0.84 10.62 29.83
N LYS A 2 0.02 10.82 28.81
CA LYS A 2 -0.57 9.68 28.07
C LYS A 2 0.46 9.07 27.13
N ARG A 3 0.51 7.75 27.07
CA ARG A 3 1.38 7.01 26.14
C ARG A 3 0.62 6.68 24.87
N VAL A 4 1.24 6.91 23.73
CA VAL A 4 0.72 6.53 22.42
C VAL A 4 1.68 5.51 21.81
N VAL A 5 1.16 4.42 21.31
CA VAL A 5 1.94 3.31 20.75
C VAL A 5 1.41 2.93 19.36
N VAL A 6 2.31 2.44 18.50
CA VAL A 6 1.95 1.82 17.23
C VAL A 6 1.67 0.35 17.50
N THR A 7 0.48 -0.13 17.15
CA THR A 7 0.04 -1.51 17.40
C THR A 7 0.05 -2.39 16.16
N GLY A 8 0.04 -1.79 14.98
CA GLY A 8 0.07 -2.53 13.73
C GLY A 8 0.60 -1.67 12.59
N ILE A 9 1.27 -2.29 11.65
CA ILE A 9 1.85 -1.67 10.46
C ILE A 9 1.41 -2.46 9.23
N GLY A 10 1.01 -1.74 8.19
CA GLY A 10 0.81 -2.28 6.85
C GLY A 10 1.63 -1.50 5.84
N MET A 11 2.16 -2.19 4.85
CA MET A 11 3.01 -1.59 3.82
C MET A 11 2.84 -2.30 2.49
N ILE A 12 2.73 -1.52 1.42
CA ILE A 12 2.79 -2.02 0.04
C ILE A 12 3.59 -1.02 -0.79
N ASN A 13 4.56 -1.52 -1.54
CA ASN A 13 5.43 -0.71 -2.38
C ASN A 13 6.05 -1.54 -3.51
N ALA A 14 6.93 -0.94 -4.29
CA ALA A 14 7.59 -1.61 -5.41
C ALA A 14 8.58 -2.72 -5.01
N LEU A 15 8.92 -2.86 -3.74
CA LEU A 15 9.80 -3.92 -3.23
C LEU A 15 9.02 -5.13 -2.70
N GLY A 16 7.78 -4.94 -2.27
CA GLY A 16 6.97 -6.01 -1.72
C GLY A 16 5.52 -5.61 -1.49
N LEU A 17 4.65 -6.61 -1.44
CA LEU A 17 3.21 -6.43 -1.25
C LEU A 17 2.78 -6.40 0.23
N ASP A 18 3.72 -6.60 1.13
CA ASP A 18 3.53 -6.53 2.58
C ASP A 18 4.76 -5.94 3.29
N LYS A 19 4.65 -5.69 4.59
CA LYS A 19 5.72 -5.10 5.39
C LYS A 19 6.95 -6.00 5.51
N GLU A 20 6.77 -7.31 5.62
CA GLU A 20 7.88 -8.25 5.83
C GLU A 20 8.71 -8.40 4.56
N SER A 21 8.08 -8.61 3.40
CA SER A 21 8.78 -8.70 2.12
C SER A 21 9.44 -7.38 1.74
N SER A 22 8.81 -6.25 2.02
CA SER A 22 9.37 -4.92 1.79
C SER A 22 10.61 -4.67 2.64
N PHE A 23 10.53 -4.96 3.93
CA PHE A 23 11.67 -4.76 4.85
C PHE A 23 12.83 -5.71 4.53
N LYS A 24 12.54 -6.96 4.21
CA LYS A 24 13.56 -7.93 3.78
C LYS A 24 14.29 -7.43 2.53
N ALA A 25 13.57 -6.96 1.53
CA ALA A 25 14.16 -6.44 0.31
C ALA A 25 15.04 -5.21 0.56
N ILE A 26 14.63 -4.32 1.47
CA ILE A 26 15.43 -3.16 1.91
C ILE A 26 16.74 -3.63 2.58
N CYS A 27 16.66 -4.58 3.48
CA CYS A 27 17.84 -5.14 4.16
C CYS A 27 18.81 -5.84 3.19
N GLU A 28 18.30 -6.42 2.11
CA GLU A 28 19.10 -7.04 1.05
C GLU A 28 19.64 -6.02 0.02
N GLY A 29 19.35 -4.74 0.18
CA GLY A 29 19.80 -3.68 -0.72
C GLY A 29 19.13 -3.70 -2.10
N LYS A 30 17.94 -4.30 -2.21
CA LYS A 30 17.20 -4.35 -3.48
C LYS A 30 16.58 -2.99 -3.80
N THR A 31 16.45 -2.70 -5.10
CA THR A 31 15.72 -1.53 -5.59
C THR A 31 14.44 -1.94 -6.30
N GLY A 32 13.38 -1.17 -6.12
CA GLY A 32 12.13 -1.29 -6.86
C GLY A 32 12.04 -0.37 -8.07
N VAL A 33 13.07 0.46 -8.30
CA VAL A 33 13.11 1.36 -9.46
C VAL A 33 13.50 0.58 -10.71
N LYS A 34 12.62 0.62 -11.72
CA LYS A 34 12.78 -0.08 -13.01
C LYS A 34 12.28 0.80 -14.15
N GLU A 35 12.44 0.37 -15.37
CA GLU A 35 11.79 1.01 -16.52
C GLU A 35 10.26 0.98 -16.34
N ILE A 36 9.61 2.09 -16.67
CA ILE A 36 8.15 2.23 -16.60
C ILE A 36 7.51 1.31 -17.62
N THR A 37 6.56 0.49 -17.18
CA THR A 37 5.81 -0.47 -18.02
C THR A 37 4.32 -0.17 -18.12
N SER A 38 3.78 0.67 -17.22
CA SER A 38 2.35 0.96 -17.15
C SER A 38 1.82 1.85 -18.27
N PHE A 39 2.71 2.58 -18.95
CA PHE A 39 2.37 3.41 -20.12
C PHE A 39 3.60 3.65 -21.00
N ASP A 40 3.39 4.15 -22.23
CA ASP A 40 4.47 4.49 -23.15
C ASP A 40 5.22 5.74 -22.69
N VAL A 41 6.52 5.61 -22.45
CA VAL A 41 7.41 6.67 -21.96
C VAL A 41 8.40 7.14 -23.01
N SER A 42 8.25 6.76 -24.28
CA SER A 42 9.19 7.05 -25.37
C SER A 42 9.51 8.53 -25.49
N ASP A 43 8.51 9.39 -25.30
CA ASP A 43 8.62 10.85 -25.41
C ASP A 43 8.98 11.57 -24.10
N PHE A 44 9.17 10.83 -23.01
CA PHE A 44 9.50 11.41 -21.70
C PHE A 44 11.00 11.41 -21.42
N PRO A 45 11.52 12.45 -20.76
CA PRO A 45 12.93 12.52 -20.40
C PRO A 45 13.32 11.54 -19.29
N VAL A 46 12.37 11.15 -18.43
CA VAL A 46 12.53 10.14 -17.37
C VAL A 46 11.72 8.91 -17.73
N LYS A 47 12.37 7.74 -17.69
CA LYS A 47 11.78 6.46 -18.14
C LYS A 47 11.74 5.41 -17.03
N ILE A 48 12.11 5.78 -15.81
CA ILE A 48 12.17 4.88 -14.64
C ILE A 48 11.25 5.34 -13.54
N ALA A 49 10.66 4.40 -12.84
CA ALA A 49 9.85 4.62 -11.63
C ALA A 49 9.82 3.37 -10.75
N ALA A 50 9.38 3.55 -9.52
CA ALA A 50 9.08 2.45 -8.62
C ALA A 50 7.58 2.12 -8.74
N GLU A 51 7.24 1.16 -9.59
CA GLU A 51 5.87 0.73 -9.85
C GLU A 51 5.49 -0.51 -9.04
N ILE A 52 4.25 -0.59 -8.60
CA ILE A 52 3.66 -1.81 -8.02
C ILE A 52 2.89 -2.50 -9.14
N THR A 53 3.46 -3.54 -9.73
CA THR A 53 2.92 -4.20 -10.92
C THR A 53 2.25 -5.54 -10.63
N ASP A 54 2.58 -6.18 -9.54
CA ASP A 54 2.20 -7.54 -9.17
C ASP A 54 1.04 -7.61 -8.15
N PHE A 55 0.47 -6.48 -7.77
CA PHE A 55 -0.70 -6.43 -6.89
C PHE A 55 -2.02 -6.62 -7.65
N ASP A 56 -2.77 -7.65 -7.25
CA ASP A 56 -4.12 -7.90 -7.75
C ASP A 56 -5.16 -7.35 -6.78
N PRO A 57 -5.92 -6.29 -7.13
CA PRO A 57 -6.93 -5.70 -6.27
C PRO A 57 -8.13 -6.63 -6.01
N ASN A 58 -8.35 -7.66 -6.83
CA ASN A 58 -9.42 -8.63 -6.60
C ASN A 58 -9.16 -9.50 -5.35
N SER A 59 -7.95 -9.49 -4.82
CA SER A 59 -7.63 -10.16 -3.55
C SER A 59 -8.26 -9.49 -2.33
N ILE A 60 -8.67 -8.21 -2.43
CA ILE A 60 -9.20 -7.42 -1.32
C ILE A 60 -10.55 -6.75 -1.59
N LEU A 61 -10.94 -6.63 -2.85
CA LEU A 61 -12.18 -6.00 -3.29
C LEU A 61 -12.89 -6.90 -4.30
N ASP A 62 -14.21 -6.83 -4.36
CA ASP A 62 -14.92 -7.51 -5.43
C ASP A 62 -14.72 -6.83 -6.79
N GLY A 63 -14.95 -7.55 -7.89
CA GLY A 63 -14.69 -7.06 -9.23
C GLY A 63 -15.52 -5.83 -9.64
N LYS A 64 -16.63 -5.54 -8.96
CA LYS A 64 -17.43 -4.33 -9.18
C LYS A 64 -16.82 -3.13 -8.45
N GLU A 65 -16.32 -3.35 -7.26
CA GLU A 65 -15.65 -2.31 -6.45
C GLU A 65 -14.31 -1.93 -7.04
N VAL A 66 -13.53 -2.91 -7.51
CA VAL A 66 -12.23 -2.67 -8.19
C VAL A 66 -12.37 -1.65 -9.31
N LYS A 67 -13.47 -1.72 -10.09
CA LYS A 67 -13.71 -0.79 -11.21
C LYS A 67 -14.14 0.62 -10.80
N LYS A 68 -14.53 0.81 -9.54
CA LYS A 68 -15.05 2.08 -9.03
C LYS A 68 -14.02 2.90 -8.26
N VAL A 69 -12.91 2.32 -7.88
CA VAL A 69 -11.89 2.97 -7.06
C VAL A 69 -10.55 3.04 -7.77
N ASP A 70 -9.87 4.15 -7.60
CA ASP A 70 -8.54 4.39 -8.19
C ASP A 70 -7.47 3.50 -7.54
N ARG A 71 -6.37 3.32 -8.25
CA ARG A 71 -5.26 2.47 -7.82
C ARG A 71 -4.73 2.84 -6.44
N PHE A 72 -4.56 4.13 -6.13
CA PHE A 72 -4.05 4.56 -4.83
C PHE A 72 -4.98 4.17 -3.67
N ILE A 73 -6.30 4.15 -3.90
CA ILE A 73 -7.29 3.68 -2.92
C ILE A 73 -7.14 2.18 -2.69
N GLN A 74 -6.97 1.41 -3.75
CA GLN A 74 -6.75 -0.04 -3.66
C GLN A 74 -5.49 -0.36 -2.83
N LEU A 75 -4.40 0.36 -3.06
CA LEU A 75 -3.16 0.22 -2.29
C LEU A 75 -3.34 0.62 -0.81
N GLY A 76 -4.07 1.72 -0.57
CA GLY A 76 -4.40 2.17 0.78
C GLY A 76 -5.22 1.16 1.57
N ILE A 77 -6.21 0.53 0.93
CA ILE A 77 -7.02 -0.54 1.54
C ILE A 77 -6.15 -1.75 1.89
N GLN A 78 -5.27 -2.18 0.98
CA GLN A 78 -4.36 -3.30 1.23
C GLN A 78 -3.46 -3.05 2.44
N ALA A 79 -2.81 -1.89 2.50
CA ALA A 79 -1.96 -1.53 3.63
C ALA A 79 -2.74 -1.42 4.94
N SER A 80 -3.95 -0.86 4.89
CA SER A 80 -4.83 -0.74 6.06
C SER A 80 -5.27 -2.12 6.58
N ASN A 81 -5.64 -3.03 5.69
CA ASN A 81 -6.01 -4.40 6.06
C ASN A 81 -4.85 -5.12 6.76
N GLU A 82 -3.64 -5.01 6.23
CA GLU A 82 -2.45 -5.59 6.85
C GLU A 82 -2.21 -4.99 8.26
N ALA A 83 -2.32 -3.68 8.40
CA ALA A 83 -2.14 -3.01 9.69
C ALA A 83 -3.17 -3.46 10.74
N MET A 84 -4.42 -3.64 10.34
CA MET A 84 -5.49 -4.14 11.22
C MET A 84 -5.24 -5.57 11.66
N VAL A 85 -4.80 -6.44 10.75
CA VAL A 85 -4.44 -7.83 11.06
C VAL A 85 -3.22 -7.86 11.98
N ASP A 86 -2.20 -7.09 11.69
CA ASP A 86 -0.97 -7.01 12.49
C ASP A 86 -1.26 -6.52 13.92
N ALA A 87 -2.16 -5.54 14.06
CA ALA A 87 -2.62 -5.05 15.37
C ALA A 87 -3.50 -6.05 16.13
N ASN A 88 -3.88 -7.17 15.50
CA ASN A 88 -4.87 -8.11 16.03
C ASN A 88 -6.20 -7.40 16.43
N PHE A 89 -6.63 -6.48 15.58
CA PHE A 89 -7.76 -5.60 15.85
C PHE A 89 -9.06 -6.32 15.51
N LYS A 90 -9.82 -6.73 16.54
CA LYS A 90 -11.05 -7.52 16.37
C LYS A 90 -12.30 -6.71 16.66
N GLU A 91 -12.27 -5.92 17.72
CA GLU A 91 -13.41 -5.14 18.17
C GLU A 91 -12.97 -3.74 18.58
N PHE A 92 -13.79 -2.75 18.30
CA PHE A 92 -13.55 -1.37 18.72
C PHE A 92 -14.86 -0.60 18.90
N GLU A 93 -14.82 0.38 19.77
CA GLU A 93 -15.91 1.34 19.93
C GLU A 93 -15.79 2.38 18.82
N ALA A 94 -16.73 2.40 17.89
CA ALA A 94 -16.67 3.24 16.69
C ALA A 94 -16.41 4.74 17.00
N HIS A 95 -16.98 5.24 18.09
CA HIS A 95 -16.82 6.64 18.49
C HIS A 95 -15.42 6.98 19.08
N LYS A 96 -14.60 5.96 19.33
CA LYS A 96 -13.21 6.11 19.80
C LYS A 96 -12.19 5.80 18.71
N PHE A 97 -12.64 5.46 17.51
CA PHE A 97 -11.79 5.09 16.39
C PHE A 97 -11.82 6.18 15.32
N GLY A 98 -10.68 6.75 15.01
CA GLY A 98 -10.52 7.73 13.97
C GLY A 98 -9.70 7.20 12.80
N VAL A 99 -10.00 7.66 11.59
CA VAL A 99 -9.24 7.37 10.38
C VAL A 99 -8.70 8.67 9.80
N SER A 100 -7.41 8.70 9.49
CA SER A 100 -6.79 9.77 8.74
C SER A 100 -6.13 9.17 7.49
N SER A 101 -6.50 9.67 6.34
CA SER A 101 -5.98 9.22 5.05
C SER A 101 -5.46 10.40 4.26
N ALA A 102 -4.36 10.23 3.57
CA ALA A 102 -3.75 11.26 2.74
C ALA A 102 -3.20 10.69 1.44
N ALA A 103 -3.21 11.50 0.40
CA ALA A 103 -2.57 11.23 -0.88
C ALA A 103 -1.94 12.52 -1.39
N GLY A 104 -0.80 12.41 -2.08
CA GLY A 104 -0.15 13.57 -2.70
C GLY A 104 -0.96 14.10 -3.88
N ILE A 105 -1.29 13.21 -4.80
CA ILE A 105 -2.22 13.41 -5.91
C ILE A 105 -3.03 12.13 -6.04
N GLY A 106 -4.30 12.24 -5.85
CA GLY A 106 -5.19 11.07 -5.92
C GLY A 106 -5.54 10.64 -7.32
#